data_feb9a98a7c3fa9387da04d6342813f96
#
_entry.id   feb9a98a7c3fa9387da04d6342813f96
#
_cell.length_a   1.000
_cell.length_b   1.000
_cell.length_c   1.000
_cell.angle_alpha   90.00
_cell.angle_beta   90.00
_cell.angle_gamma   90.00
#
_symmetry.space_group_name_H-M   'P 1'
#
loop_
_entity.id
_entity.type
_entity.pdbx_description
1 polymer ?
#
loop_
_entity_poly.entity_id
_entity_poly.type
_entity_poly.pdbx_seq_one_letter_code
_entity_poly.pdbx_strand_id
1 'polypeptide(L)'
;MIRIKEEMTSGRRTLKLIAIIIFGCLAVSPVWGDTSKLLVKEGEKIAFLGDSITQGGNRKSGYVTLVMQALNNEGLKLSHVPAGVSGNRSKDMLARLDRDVISKKPDWMFLNCGVNDVWHFTLKLGNRTFQGIPLEDYQENVRAIVGQAQAAGIKVMILTSTMIGEDPEKETNKKLIPYNDFLREFAKENELPLADLNREMQAQLKTIPDVPGKARMFGEPKYDRKIQNKLTTDGCHMNKLGNIMMAKGILKSL
;
A
#
# COMPACT_ATOMS: atom_id res chain seq x y z
N MET A 1 -35.37 -0.41 62.32
CA MET A 1 -36.26 -0.35 61.14
C MET A 1 -35.85 0.74 60.15
N ILE A 2 -34.58 0.84 59.85
CA ILE A 2 -34.02 1.89 58.93
C ILE A 2 -32.95 1.29 57.91
N ARG A 3 -33.06 -0.01 57.58
CA ARG A 3 -32.04 -0.62 56.68
C ARG A 3 -32.60 -1.18 55.37
N ILE A 4 -33.89 -0.94 55.06
CA ILE A 4 -34.50 -1.51 53.83
C ILE A 4 -34.81 -0.43 52.76
N LYS A 5 -34.51 0.85 53.00
CA LYS A 5 -34.83 1.91 52.02
C LYS A 5 -33.66 2.34 51.09
N GLU A 6 -32.44 1.90 51.34
CA GLU A 6 -31.28 2.30 50.50
C GLU A 6 -30.96 1.34 49.35
N GLU A 7 -31.41 0.09 49.37
CA GLU A 7 -31.12 -0.87 48.29
C GLU A 7 -32.02 -0.76 47.06
N MET A 8 -33.16 -0.08 47.15
CA MET A 8 -34.04 0.07 45.98
C MET A 8 -33.69 1.24 45.04
N THR A 9 -32.78 2.13 45.39
CA THR A 9 -32.36 3.25 44.54
C THR A 9 -31.15 2.95 43.67
N SER A 10 -30.39 1.91 44.00
CA SER A 10 -29.20 1.49 43.23
C SER A 10 -29.58 0.81 41.91
N GLY A 11 -30.62 -0.03 41.89
CA GLY A 11 -31.03 -0.79 40.69
C GLY A 11 -31.60 0.07 39.55
N ARG A 12 -32.23 1.21 39.87
CA ARG A 12 -32.77 2.11 38.83
C ARG A 12 -31.74 3.02 38.18
N ARG A 13 -30.64 3.31 38.84
CA ARG A 13 -29.53 4.10 38.25
C ARG A 13 -28.71 3.26 37.29
N THR A 14 -28.51 1.98 37.57
CA THR A 14 -27.74 1.08 36.68
C THR A 14 -28.51 0.78 35.39
N LEU A 15 -29.83 0.64 35.42
CA LEU A 15 -30.65 0.48 34.21
C LEU A 15 -30.68 1.75 33.33
N LYS A 16 -30.62 2.95 33.93
CA LYS A 16 -30.55 4.20 33.13
C LYS A 16 -29.20 4.41 32.47
N LEU A 17 -28.10 3.95 33.07
CA LEU A 17 -26.77 4.02 32.45
C LEU A 17 -26.61 3.03 31.28
N ILE A 18 -27.20 1.83 31.39
CA ILE A 18 -27.17 0.83 30.32
C ILE A 18 -28.02 1.28 29.11
N ALA A 19 -29.14 1.96 29.33
CA ALA A 19 -29.94 2.49 28.23
C ALA A 19 -29.28 3.65 27.47
N ILE A 20 -28.44 4.43 28.14
CA ILE A 20 -27.68 5.54 27.48
C ILE A 20 -26.49 5.00 26.67
N ILE A 21 -25.89 3.89 27.09
CA ILE A 21 -24.76 3.27 26.35
C ILE A 21 -25.23 2.57 25.07
N ILE A 22 -26.46 2.03 25.04
CA ILE A 22 -26.99 1.37 23.83
C ILE A 22 -27.46 2.39 22.77
N PHE A 23 -27.82 3.61 23.16
CA PHE A 23 -28.25 4.66 22.21
C PHE A 23 -27.07 5.54 21.71
N GLY A 24 -25.90 5.46 22.34
CA GLY A 24 -24.70 6.18 21.94
C GLY A 24 -23.84 5.49 20.86
N CYS A 25 -24.18 4.27 20.44
CA CYS A 25 -23.39 3.46 19.50
C CYS A 25 -23.86 3.54 18.04
N LEU A 26 -24.72 4.49 17.67
CA LEU A 26 -25.24 4.59 16.29
C LEU A 26 -24.88 5.89 15.56
N ALA A 27 -23.91 6.63 16.04
CA ALA A 27 -23.29 7.68 15.24
C ALA A 27 -21.78 7.41 15.19
N VAL A 28 -21.37 6.38 14.46
CA VAL A 28 -20.02 6.34 13.92
C VAL A 28 -20.01 7.47 12.90
N SER A 29 -19.53 8.65 13.30
CA SER A 29 -19.22 9.71 12.35
C SER A 29 -18.30 9.10 11.28
N PRO A 30 -18.55 9.35 9.98
CA PRO A 30 -17.66 8.86 8.94
C PRO A 30 -16.24 9.29 9.27
N VAL A 31 -15.30 8.35 9.21
CA VAL A 31 -13.87 8.57 9.53
C VAL A 31 -13.27 9.61 8.59
N TRP A 32 -13.89 9.77 7.44
CA TRP A 32 -13.57 10.75 6.40
C TRP A 32 -14.72 11.75 6.38
N GLY A 33 -14.42 13.02 6.51
CA GLY A 33 -15.40 14.07 6.34
C GLY A 33 -16.14 13.97 4.99
N ASP A 34 -16.29 15.03 4.29
CA ASP A 34 -16.95 15.10 3.00
C ASP A 34 -16.28 14.22 1.92
N THR A 35 -16.85 13.05 1.60
CA THR A 35 -16.35 12.13 0.56
C THR A 35 -16.39 12.74 -0.84
N SER A 36 -17.07 13.88 -1.05
CA SER A 36 -17.09 14.60 -2.32
C SER A 36 -15.69 15.10 -2.73
N LYS A 37 -14.79 15.26 -1.77
CA LYS A 37 -13.40 15.72 -1.98
C LYS A 37 -12.46 14.61 -2.41
N LEU A 38 -12.82 13.34 -2.26
CA LEU A 38 -11.99 12.24 -2.71
C LEU A 38 -11.82 12.27 -4.22
N LEU A 39 -10.63 11.87 -4.69
CA LEU A 39 -10.33 11.75 -6.11
C LEU A 39 -11.16 10.64 -6.78
N VAL A 40 -11.35 9.52 -6.07
CA VAL A 40 -12.18 8.39 -6.53
C VAL A 40 -13.65 8.65 -6.24
N LYS A 41 -14.54 8.22 -7.12
CA LYS A 41 -15.99 8.45 -7.03
C LYS A 41 -16.75 7.13 -6.85
N GLU A 42 -17.99 7.24 -6.34
CA GLU A 42 -18.87 6.07 -6.15
C GLU A 42 -19.01 5.25 -7.44
N GLY A 43 -18.91 3.94 -7.31
CA GLY A 43 -19.06 2.99 -8.42
C GLY A 43 -17.83 2.80 -9.31
N GLU A 44 -16.79 3.62 -9.15
CA GLU A 44 -15.57 3.50 -9.97
C GLU A 44 -14.83 2.17 -9.72
N LYS A 45 -14.04 1.77 -10.72
CA LYS A 45 -13.20 0.57 -10.71
C LYS A 45 -11.73 0.94 -10.69
N ILE A 46 -10.96 0.38 -9.76
CA ILE A 46 -9.54 0.66 -9.58
C ILE A 46 -8.71 -0.58 -9.96
N ALA A 47 -7.80 -0.47 -10.92
CA ALA A 47 -6.79 -1.48 -11.18
C ALA A 47 -5.56 -1.23 -10.31
N PHE A 48 -5.07 -2.24 -9.59
CA PHE A 48 -3.82 -2.19 -8.84
C PHE A 48 -2.75 -2.93 -9.64
N LEU A 49 -1.95 -2.19 -10.40
CA LEU A 49 -0.85 -2.73 -11.21
C LEU A 49 0.44 -2.74 -10.38
N GLY A 50 1.10 -3.90 -10.28
CA GLY A 50 2.34 -4.01 -9.53
C GLY A 50 2.96 -5.42 -9.55
N ASP A 51 3.86 -5.63 -8.61
CA ASP A 51 4.61 -6.87 -8.43
C ASP A 51 4.04 -7.78 -7.31
N SER A 52 4.92 -8.53 -6.62
CA SER A 52 4.56 -9.41 -5.51
C SER A 52 3.99 -8.66 -4.30
N ILE A 53 4.39 -7.41 -4.09
CA ILE A 53 3.87 -6.57 -3.00
C ILE A 53 2.38 -6.28 -3.27
N THR A 54 2.05 -5.93 -4.50
CA THR A 54 0.65 -5.71 -4.94
C THR A 54 -0.14 -7.02 -4.98
N GLN A 55 0.46 -8.12 -5.45
CA GLN A 55 -0.17 -9.44 -5.41
C GLN A 55 -0.50 -9.87 -3.98
N GLY A 56 0.45 -9.69 -3.05
CA GLY A 56 0.24 -9.91 -1.62
C GLY A 56 -0.78 -8.94 -1.02
N GLY A 57 -0.79 -7.72 -1.48
CA GLY A 57 -1.72 -6.66 -1.10
C GLY A 57 -3.19 -7.01 -1.34
N ASN A 58 -3.48 -7.87 -2.32
CA ASN A 58 -4.83 -8.35 -2.61
C ASN A 58 -5.32 -9.50 -1.70
N ARG A 59 -4.47 -10.00 -0.80
CA ARG A 59 -4.84 -11.00 0.20
C ARG A 59 -5.59 -10.36 1.37
N LYS A 60 -6.24 -11.19 2.20
CA LYS A 60 -6.85 -10.75 3.45
C LYS A 60 -5.84 -9.94 4.29
N SER A 61 -6.20 -8.73 4.70
CA SER A 61 -5.35 -7.77 5.42
C SER A 61 -4.16 -7.21 4.60
N GLY A 62 -4.11 -7.43 3.28
CA GLY A 62 -3.18 -6.76 2.39
C GLY A 62 -3.63 -5.33 2.06
N TYR A 63 -2.71 -4.47 1.63
CA TYR A 63 -2.97 -3.04 1.46
C TYR A 63 -4.09 -2.74 0.44
N VAL A 64 -4.18 -3.50 -0.65
CA VAL A 64 -5.26 -3.35 -1.65
C VAL A 64 -6.61 -3.61 -0.99
N THR A 65 -6.73 -4.75 -0.27
CA THR A 65 -7.96 -5.10 0.45
C THR A 65 -8.31 -4.06 1.50
N LEU A 66 -7.34 -3.53 2.24
CA LEU A 66 -7.55 -2.49 3.25
C LEU A 66 -8.03 -1.17 2.64
N VAL A 67 -7.43 -0.73 1.53
CA VAL A 67 -7.87 0.47 0.79
C VAL A 67 -9.31 0.31 0.31
N MET A 68 -9.61 -0.82 -0.37
CA MET A 68 -10.96 -1.08 -0.88
C MET A 68 -12.00 -1.17 0.23
N GLN A 69 -11.67 -1.81 1.35
CA GLN A 69 -12.56 -1.89 2.51
C GLN A 69 -12.80 -0.51 3.13
N ALA A 70 -11.77 0.31 3.30
CA ALA A 70 -11.90 1.65 3.85
C ALA A 70 -12.84 2.51 3.00
N LEU A 71 -12.60 2.57 1.68
CA LEU A 71 -13.40 3.36 0.75
C LEU A 71 -14.85 2.85 0.64
N ASN A 72 -15.05 1.53 0.64
CA ASN A 72 -16.38 0.95 0.54
C ASN A 72 -17.18 1.06 1.86
N ASN A 73 -16.51 1.12 3.01
CA ASN A 73 -17.17 1.42 4.29
C ASN A 73 -17.71 2.86 4.33
N GLU A 74 -17.13 3.78 3.58
CA GLU A 74 -17.65 5.14 3.37
C GLU A 74 -18.76 5.21 2.28
N GLY A 75 -19.22 4.06 1.76
CA GLY A 75 -20.35 3.96 0.84
C GLY A 75 -20.00 4.10 -0.64
N LEU A 76 -18.72 4.14 -1.04
CA LEU A 76 -18.31 4.39 -2.43
C LEU A 76 -18.60 3.23 -3.40
N LYS A 77 -18.88 2.01 -2.93
CA LYS A 77 -19.23 0.82 -3.75
C LYS A 77 -18.23 0.55 -4.88
N LEU A 78 -16.94 0.76 -4.61
CA LEU A 78 -15.87 0.57 -5.58
C LEU A 78 -15.64 -0.93 -5.86
N SER A 79 -15.24 -1.22 -7.09
CA SER A 79 -14.69 -2.53 -7.48
C SER A 79 -13.22 -2.42 -7.82
N HIS A 80 -12.49 -3.55 -7.89
CA HIS A 80 -11.08 -3.50 -8.28
C HIS A 80 -10.65 -4.64 -9.19
N VAL A 81 -9.55 -4.38 -9.92
CA VAL A 81 -8.84 -5.35 -10.77
C VAL A 81 -7.51 -5.67 -10.10
N PRO A 82 -7.29 -6.91 -9.64
CA PRO A 82 -6.02 -7.33 -9.09
C PRO A 82 -5.01 -7.60 -10.22
N ALA A 83 -4.07 -6.70 -10.43
CA ALA A 83 -3.06 -6.79 -11.47
C ALA A 83 -1.62 -6.84 -10.90
N GLY A 84 -1.45 -7.40 -9.68
CA GLY A 84 -0.14 -7.70 -9.10
C GLY A 84 0.38 -9.06 -9.55
N VAL A 85 1.64 -9.13 -10.04
CA VAL A 85 2.31 -10.38 -10.44
C VAL A 85 3.71 -10.43 -9.87
N SER A 86 4.00 -11.47 -9.07
CA SER A 86 5.28 -11.66 -8.39
C SER A 86 6.47 -11.60 -9.35
N GLY A 87 7.52 -10.89 -8.95
CA GLY A 87 8.76 -10.77 -9.71
C GLY A 87 8.71 -9.80 -10.88
N ASN A 88 7.55 -9.20 -11.19
CA ASN A 88 7.44 -8.26 -12.31
C ASN A 88 8.25 -6.99 -12.06
N ARG A 89 8.90 -6.53 -13.13
CA ARG A 89 9.59 -5.26 -13.28
C ARG A 89 8.76 -4.35 -14.19
N SER A 90 9.18 -3.12 -14.36
CA SER A 90 8.49 -2.15 -15.23
C SER A 90 8.20 -2.69 -16.63
N LYS A 91 9.19 -3.32 -17.28
CA LYS A 91 9.01 -3.91 -18.61
C LYS A 91 7.99 -5.06 -18.65
N ASP A 92 7.94 -5.87 -17.58
CA ASP A 92 7.02 -7.00 -17.51
C ASP A 92 5.58 -6.49 -17.28
N MET A 93 5.42 -5.39 -16.50
CA MET A 93 4.12 -4.71 -16.32
C MET A 93 3.64 -4.07 -17.62
N LEU A 94 4.53 -3.40 -18.36
CA LEU A 94 4.21 -2.81 -19.67
C LEU A 94 3.73 -3.88 -20.66
N ALA A 95 4.42 -5.01 -20.75
CA ALA A 95 4.10 -6.10 -21.68
C ALA A 95 2.71 -6.73 -21.44
N ARG A 96 2.15 -6.61 -20.24
CA ARG A 96 0.83 -7.15 -19.89
C ARG A 96 -0.25 -6.09 -19.61
N LEU A 97 0.08 -4.80 -19.79
CA LEU A 97 -0.77 -3.68 -19.43
C LEU A 97 -2.16 -3.76 -20.09
N ASP A 98 -2.19 -4.02 -21.39
CA ASP A 98 -3.46 -4.15 -22.12
C ASP A 98 -4.32 -5.30 -21.58
N ARG A 99 -3.74 -6.50 -21.49
CA ARG A 99 -4.44 -7.70 -21.03
C ARG A 99 -4.98 -7.58 -19.61
N ASP A 100 -4.15 -7.06 -18.68
CA ASP A 100 -4.43 -7.13 -17.25
C ASP A 100 -5.11 -5.87 -16.69
N VAL A 101 -5.01 -4.75 -17.41
CA VAL A 101 -5.56 -3.46 -16.98
C VAL A 101 -6.50 -2.86 -18.02
N ILE A 102 -6.01 -2.49 -19.21
CA ILE A 102 -6.77 -1.67 -20.17
C ILE A 102 -8.04 -2.43 -20.63
N SER A 103 -7.92 -3.72 -21.00
CA SER A 103 -9.06 -4.54 -21.38
C SER A 103 -10.13 -4.72 -20.29
N LYS A 104 -9.79 -4.43 -19.02
CA LYS A 104 -10.72 -4.49 -17.88
C LYS A 104 -11.51 -3.20 -17.70
N LYS A 105 -11.14 -2.15 -18.43
CA LYS A 105 -11.78 -0.83 -18.42
C LYS A 105 -11.96 -0.28 -17.01
N PRO A 106 -10.88 -0.13 -16.21
CA PRO A 106 -10.97 0.52 -14.92
C PRO A 106 -11.05 2.06 -15.12
N ASP A 107 -11.57 2.77 -14.13
CA ASP A 107 -11.56 4.22 -14.09
C ASP A 107 -10.20 4.75 -13.60
N TRP A 108 -9.53 3.97 -12.75
CA TRP A 108 -8.23 4.28 -12.16
C TRP A 108 -7.25 3.12 -12.30
N MET A 109 -5.97 3.48 -12.46
CA MET A 109 -4.84 2.57 -12.27
C MET A 109 -3.93 3.13 -11.17
N PHE A 110 -3.71 2.34 -10.12
CA PHE A 110 -2.70 2.62 -9.09
C PHE A 110 -1.46 1.79 -9.42
N LEU A 111 -0.37 2.48 -9.76
CA LEU A 111 0.87 1.86 -10.23
C LEU A 111 1.90 1.79 -9.11
N ASN A 112 2.28 0.58 -8.69
CA ASN A 112 3.40 0.32 -7.78
C ASN A 112 4.50 -0.48 -8.50
N CYS A 113 5.61 0.19 -8.83
CA CYS A 113 6.66 -0.35 -9.68
C CYS A 113 8.05 0.14 -9.24
N GLY A 114 9.10 -0.68 -9.36
CA GLY A 114 10.49 -0.29 -9.18
C GLY A 114 11.31 -1.17 -8.23
N VAL A 115 10.67 -1.85 -7.25
CA VAL A 115 11.40 -2.72 -6.31
C VAL A 115 12.20 -3.78 -7.06
N ASN A 116 11.58 -4.52 -7.98
CA ASN A 116 12.25 -5.58 -8.73
C ASN A 116 13.17 -5.03 -9.83
N ASP A 117 12.91 -3.84 -10.34
CA ASP A 117 13.78 -3.16 -11.29
C ASP A 117 15.17 -2.95 -10.67
N VAL A 118 15.22 -2.60 -9.39
CA VAL A 118 16.47 -2.43 -8.64
C VAL A 118 16.98 -3.73 -8.04
N TRP A 119 16.11 -4.51 -7.37
CA TRP A 119 16.54 -5.68 -6.61
C TRP A 119 17.12 -6.77 -7.49
N HIS A 120 16.61 -6.96 -8.69
CA HIS A 120 17.08 -7.98 -9.62
C HIS A 120 18.52 -7.77 -10.10
N PHE A 121 19.14 -6.61 -9.90
CA PHE A 121 20.59 -6.46 -10.11
C PHE A 121 21.43 -7.26 -9.12
N THR A 122 20.90 -7.56 -7.94
CA THR A 122 21.63 -8.24 -6.86
C THR A 122 21.00 -9.56 -6.43
N LEU A 123 19.77 -9.83 -6.86
CA LEU A 123 19.02 -11.03 -6.47
C LEU A 123 19.67 -12.29 -7.07
N LYS A 124 19.95 -13.26 -6.20
CA LYS A 124 20.44 -14.59 -6.58
C LYS A 124 19.55 -15.66 -5.94
N LEU A 125 19.08 -16.59 -6.74
CA LEU A 125 18.30 -17.75 -6.29
C LEU A 125 18.92 -19.03 -6.85
N GLY A 126 19.83 -19.63 -6.10
CA GLY A 126 20.63 -20.76 -6.57
C GLY A 126 21.45 -20.35 -7.81
N ASN A 127 21.31 -21.09 -8.89
CA ASN A 127 22.00 -20.83 -10.16
C ASN A 127 21.22 -19.86 -11.09
N ARG A 128 20.08 -19.30 -10.64
CA ARG A 128 19.31 -18.35 -11.44
C ARG A 128 19.86 -16.95 -11.26
N THR A 129 20.14 -16.31 -12.39
CA THR A 129 20.49 -14.89 -12.47
C THR A 129 19.24 -14.10 -12.83
N PHE A 130 19.08 -12.96 -12.19
CA PHE A 130 18.01 -12.00 -12.48
C PHE A 130 18.67 -10.76 -13.08
N GLN A 131 17.91 -10.02 -13.86
CA GLN A 131 18.38 -8.78 -14.46
C GLN A 131 17.49 -7.64 -14.03
N GLY A 132 18.06 -6.67 -13.33
CA GLY A 132 17.40 -5.39 -13.04
C GLY A 132 17.13 -4.60 -14.33
N ILE A 133 16.41 -3.51 -14.19
CA ILE A 133 16.14 -2.58 -15.29
C ILE A 133 16.93 -1.29 -15.02
N PRO A 134 17.81 -0.84 -15.92
CA PRO A 134 18.48 0.44 -15.82
C PRO A 134 17.51 1.60 -15.65
N LEU A 135 17.93 2.67 -14.99
CA LEU A 135 17.06 3.80 -14.67
C LEU A 135 16.39 4.40 -15.90
N GLU A 136 17.14 4.57 -16.98
CA GLU A 136 16.63 5.12 -18.26
C GLU A 136 15.50 4.25 -18.83
N ASP A 137 15.74 2.94 -18.96
CA ASP A 137 14.73 1.99 -19.44
C ASP A 137 13.51 1.94 -18.50
N TYR A 138 13.74 2.05 -17.19
CA TYR A 138 12.66 2.13 -16.20
C TYR A 138 11.78 3.36 -16.43
N GLN A 139 12.40 4.52 -16.64
CA GLN A 139 11.72 5.77 -16.92
C GLN A 139 10.87 5.68 -18.19
N GLU A 140 11.43 5.10 -19.27
CA GLU A 140 10.70 4.86 -20.52
C GLU A 140 9.50 3.93 -20.32
N ASN A 141 9.71 2.82 -19.60
CA ASN A 141 8.63 1.87 -19.31
C ASN A 141 7.50 2.52 -18.51
N VAL A 142 7.82 3.29 -17.46
CA VAL A 142 6.81 3.99 -16.65
C VAL A 142 6.04 5.03 -17.48
N ARG A 143 6.74 5.84 -18.29
CA ARG A 143 6.10 6.79 -19.21
C ARG A 143 5.15 6.09 -20.17
N ALA A 144 5.58 4.96 -20.74
CA ALA A 144 4.76 4.17 -21.65
C ALA A 144 3.53 3.56 -20.95
N ILE A 145 3.68 3.01 -19.74
CA ILE A 145 2.57 2.48 -18.94
C ILE A 145 1.53 3.57 -18.68
N VAL A 146 1.97 4.72 -18.18
CA VAL A 146 1.07 5.83 -17.85
C VAL A 146 0.42 6.40 -19.10
N GLY A 147 1.19 6.66 -20.15
CA GLY A 147 0.68 7.20 -21.41
C GLY A 147 -0.37 6.29 -22.08
N GLN A 148 -0.14 4.97 -22.11
CA GLN A 148 -1.11 4.01 -22.64
C GLN A 148 -2.38 3.95 -21.78
N ALA A 149 -2.26 3.97 -20.46
CA ALA A 149 -3.41 3.99 -19.56
C ALA A 149 -4.25 5.27 -19.76
N GLN A 150 -3.61 6.44 -19.82
CA GLN A 150 -4.28 7.73 -20.05
C GLN A 150 -4.92 7.80 -21.44
N ALA A 151 -4.25 7.28 -22.48
CA ALA A 151 -4.81 7.20 -23.83
C ALA A 151 -6.08 6.32 -23.89
N ALA A 152 -6.19 5.35 -22.98
CA ALA A 152 -7.39 4.52 -22.79
C ALA A 152 -8.45 5.17 -21.86
N GLY A 153 -8.26 6.43 -21.44
CA GLY A 153 -9.17 7.16 -20.55
C GLY A 153 -9.05 6.79 -19.08
N ILE A 154 -7.98 6.07 -18.68
CA ILE A 154 -7.77 5.61 -17.30
C ILE A 154 -6.99 6.67 -16.53
N LYS A 155 -7.51 7.14 -15.41
CA LYS A 155 -6.80 8.02 -14.47
C LYS A 155 -5.70 7.24 -13.75
N VAL A 156 -4.56 7.86 -13.50
CA VAL A 156 -3.41 7.16 -12.90
C VAL A 156 -3.00 7.82 -11.59
N MET A 157 -2.76 6.99 -10.56
CA MET A 157 -2.09 7.37 -9.32
C MET A 157 -0.75 6.63 -9.25
N ILE A 158 0.32 7.35 -8.95
CA ILE A 158 1.66 6.78 -8.74
C ILE A 158 1.84 6.43 -7.27
N LEU A 159 2.33 5.21 -7.02
CA LEU A 159 2.77 4.77 -5.70
C LEU A 159 4.29 4.60 -5.76
N THR A 160 5.05 5.36 -4.96
CA THR A 160 6.51 5.15 -4.93
C THR A 160 6.85 3.75 -4.44
N SER A 161 7.94 3.19 -4.94
CA SER A 161 8.47 1.89 -4.52
C SER A 161 8.84 1.91 -3.04
N THR A 162 8.48 0.88 -2.30
CA THR A 162 8.61 0.87 -0.84
C THR A 162 10.07 0.82 -0.36
N MET A 163 10.65 -0.37 -0.25
CA MET A 163 12.03 -0.57 0.22
C MET A 163 12.57 -1.95 -0.19
N ILE A 164 13.89 -2.10 -0.14
CA ILE A 164 14.61 -3.37 -0.34
C ILE A 164 15.53 -3.58 0.86
N GLY A 165 15.00 -4.15 1.94
CA GLY A 165 15.58 -4.19 3.28
C GLY A 165 15.11 -3.03 4.15
N GLU A 166 15.04 -3.25 5.47
CA GLU A 166 14.58 -2.24 6.45
C GLU A 166 15.70 -1.31 6.94
N ASP A 167 16.89 -1.39 6.35
CA ASP A 167 18.01 -0.49 6.57
C ASP A 167 18.06 0.55 5.43
N PRO A 168 17.79 1.83 5.69
CA PRO A 168 17.86 2.89 4.69
C PRO A 168 19.24 3.01 4.04
N GLU A 169 20.30 2.67 4.78
CA GLU A 169 21.68 2.76 4.31
C GLU A 169 22.12 1.57 3.45
N LYS A 170 21.25 0.57 3.30
CA LYS A 170 21.55 -0.58 2.44
C LYS A 170 21.69 -0.13 0.98
N GLU A 171 22.72 -0.64 0.29
CA GLU A 171 23.01 -0.29 -1.10
C GLU A 171 21.82 -0.43 -2.06
N THR A 172 20.96 -1.42 -1.83
CA THR A 172 19.74 -1.59 -2.61
C THR A 172 18.74 -0.45 -2.42
N ASN A 173 18.62 0.10 -1.19
CA ASN A 173 17.78 1.26 -0.92
C ASN A 173 18.39 2.53 -1.50
N LYS A 174 19.72 2.70 -1.44
CA LYS A 174 20.42 3.82 -2.10
C LYS A 174 20.21 3.79 -3.62
N LYS A 175 20.28 2.61 -4.23
CA LYS A 175 20.00 2.44 -5.67
C LYS A 175 18.53 2.70 -6.02
N LEU A 176 17.60 2.53 -5.08
CA LEU A 176 16.18 2.81 -5.28
C LEU A 176 15.85 4.31 -5.25
N ILE A 177 16.73 5.15 -4.68
CA ILE A 177 16.51 6.60 -4.56
C ILE A 177 16.20 7.24 -5.91
N PRO A 178 17.06 7.15 -6.96
CA PRO A 178 16.81 7.82 -8.23
C PRO A 178 15.54 7.30 -8.94
N TYR A 179 15.14 6.06 -8.74
CA TYR A 179 13.87 5.53 -9.27
C TYR A 179 12.66 6.19 -8.62
N ASN A 180 12.69 6.34 -7.30
CA ASN A 180 11.63 7.03 -6.57
C ASN A 180 11.63 8.54 -6.82
N ASP A 181 12.79 9.16 -6.97
CA ASP A 181 12.88 10.59 -7.31
C ASP A 181 12.29 10.85 -8.69
N PHE A 182 12.58 10.00 -9.67
CA PHE A 182 11.91 10.06 -10.97
C PHE A 182 10.37 9.95 -10.83
N LEU A 183 9.85 9.02 -10.05
CA LEU A 183 8.39 8.90 -9.85
C LEU A 183 7.77 10.17 -9.26
N ARG A 184 8.47 10.82 -8.31
CA ARG A 184 8.01 12.08 -7.69
C ARG A 184 7.98 13.23 -8.70
N GLU A 185 9.07 13.39 -9.45
CA GLU A 185 9.18 14.42 -10.47
C GLU A 185 8.16 14.18 -11.60
N PHE A 186 8.10 12.96 -12.11
CA PHE A 186 7.15 12.58 -13.15
C PHE A 186 5.71 12.79 -12.76
N ALA A 187 5.32 12.42 -11.52
CA ALA A 187 3.97 12.66 -11.02
C ALA A 187 3.67 14.17 -10.94
N LYS A 188 4.63 14.97 -10.45
CA LYS A 188 4.49 16.42 -10.36
C LYS A 188 4.37 17.08 -11.74
N GLU A 189 5.22 16.73 -12.69
CA GLU A 189 5.24 17.28 -14.05
C GLU A 189 3.97 16.97 -14.83
N ASN A 190 3.34 15.83 -14.56
CA ASN A 190 2.14 15.37 -15.25
C ASN A 190 0.87 15.53 -14.40
N GLU A 191 0.93 16.28 -13.29
CA GLU A 191 -0.20 16.54 -12.37
C GLU A 191 -0.91 15.25 -11.90
N LEU A 192 -0.14 14.16 -11.70
CA LEU A 192 -0.66 12.88 -11.26
C LEU A 192 -0.70 12.82 -9.72
N PRO A 193 -1.76 12.28 -9.13
CA PRO A 193 -1.77 11.94 -7.72
C PRO A 193 -0.61 11.01 -7.36
N LEU A 194 0.04 11.27 -6.23
CA LEU A 194 1.18 10.51 -5.74
C LEU A 194 0.97 10.09 -4.29
N ALA A 195 1.07 8.79 -4.01
CA ALA A 195 1.28 8.30 -2.65
C ALA A 195 2.77 7.98 -2.44
N ASP A 196 3.47 8.82 -1.67
CA ASP A 196 4.91 8.65 -1.41
C ASP A 196 5.15 7.62 -0.30
N LEU A 197 4.87 6.36 -0.63
CA LEU A 197 5.00 5.23 0.30
C LEU A 197 6.42 5.05 0.80
N ASN A 198 7.42 5.33 -0.05
CA ASN A 198 8.83 5.22 0.33
C ASN A 198 9.17 6.15 1.49
N ARG A 199 8.90 7.45 1.38
CA ARG A 199 9.19 8.44 2.44
C ARG A 199 8.42 8.16 3.71
N GLU A 200 7.14 7.83 3.61
CA GLU A 200 6.31 7.53 4.77
C GLU A 200 6.82 6.29 5.52
N MET A 201 7.18 5.22 4.81
CA MET A 201 7.71 4.01 5.43
C MET A 201 9.11 4.22 6.00
N GLN A 202 9.99 4.96 5.33
CA GLN A 202 11.30 5.33 5.85
C GLN A 202 11.20 6.16 7.14
N ALA A 203 10.26 7.10 7.19
CA ALA A 203 9.99 7.87 8.40
C ALA A 203 9.48 6.97 9.54
N GLN A 204 8.58 6.04 9.24
CA GLN A 204 8.02 5.12 10.22
C GLN A 204 9.08 4.16 10.79
N LEU A 205 10.00 3.65 9.96
CA LEU A 205 11.09 2.78 10.42
C LEU A 205 11.94 3.41 11.54
N LYS A 206 12.11 4.74 11.50
CA LYS A 206 12.87 5.49 12.52
C LYS A 206 12.15 5.55 13.87
N THR A 207 10.83 5.40 13.90
CA THR A 207 10.01 5.47 15.12
C THR A 207 9.80 4.10 15.78
N ILE A 208 9.97 3.01 15.04
CA ILE A 208 9.81 1.66 15.57
C ILE A 208 11.12 1.23 16.24
N PRO A 209 11.10 0.87 17.53
CA PRO A 209 12.28 0.39 18.24
C PRO A 209 12.94 -0.78 17.52
N ASP A 210 14.27 -0.85 17.62
CA ASP A 210 15.03 -1.97 17.12
C ASP A 210 14.73 -3.23 17.95
N VAL A 211 14.20 -4.25 17.30
CA VAL A 211 14.00 -5.56 17.88
C VAL A 211 14.99 -6.51 17.19
N PRO A 212 15.82 -7.28 17.91
CA PRO A 212 16.71 -8.24 17.27
C PRO A 212 15.93 -9.15 16.33
N GLY A 213 16.08 -8.96 15.05
CA GLY A 213 15.39 -9.72 14.00
C GLY A 213 16.06 -11.07 13.78
N LYS A 214 15.26 -12.05 13.38
CA LYS A 214 15.71 -13.36 12.93
C LYS A 214 15.33 -13.62 11.47
N ALA A 215 14.88 -12.60 10.77
CA ALA A 215 14.45 -12.74 9.38
C ALA A 215 15.64 -12.71 8.44
N ARG A 216 15.51 -13.46 7.36
CA ARG A 216 16.45 -13.48 6.25
C ARG A 216 15.77 -12.81 5.05
N MET A 217 16.46 -11.88 4.43
CA MET A 217 15.98 -11.32 3.19
C MET A 217 15.88 -12.41 2.13
N PHE A 218 14.78 -12.43 1.39
CA PHE A 218 14.56 -13.39 0.31
C PHE A 218 15.73 -13.35 -0.69
N GLY A 219 16.31 -14.51 -0.96
CA GLY A 219 17.48 -14.64 -1.84
C GLY A 219 18.84 -14.41 -1.19
N GLU A 220 18.91 -14.04 0.09
CA GLU A 220 20.19 -13.89 0.79
C GLU A 220 20.60 -15.21 1.49
N PRO A 221 21.91 -15.58 1.42
CA PRO A 221 22.39 -16.84 1.99
C PRO A 221 22.44 -16.86 3.52
N LYS A 222 22.47 -15.69 4.17
CA LYS A 222 22.60 -15.53 5.61
C LYS A 222 21.46 -14.70 6.18
N TYR A 223 21.14 -14.95 7.45
CA TYR A 223 20.22 -14.06 8.17
C TYR A 223 20.81 -12.65 8.23
N ASP A 224 20.05 -11.69 7.77
CA ASP A 224 20.35 -10.28 7.96
C ASP A 224 19.80 -9.86 9.34
N ARG A 225 20.70 -9.61 10.30
CA ARG A 225 20.32 -9.15 11.64
C ARG A 225 19.66 -7.77 11.63
N LYS A 226 19.78 -7.03 10.51
CA LYS A 226 19.16 -5.73 10.30
C LYS A 226 17.73 -5.83 9.78
N ILE A 227 17.26 -7.01 9.36
CA ILE A 227 15.84 -7.22 9.05
C ILE A 227 15.13 -7.51 10.37
N GLN A 228 14.45 -6.51 10.87
CA GLN A 228 13.83 -6.54 12.19
C GLN A 228 12.33 -6.82 12.14
N ASN A 229 11.78 -7.17 10.98
CA ASN A 229 10.34 -7.37 10.77
C ASN A 229 9.47 -6.19 11.25
N LYS A 230 9.99 -4.97 11.17
CA LYS A 230 9.28 -3.76 11.55
C LYS A 230 8.06 -3.53 10.66
N LEU A 231 8.28 -3.52 9.34
CA LEU A 231 7.26 -3.29 8.32
C LEU A 231 7.16 -4.42 7.29
N THR A 232 8.17 -5.30 7.23
CA THR A 232 8.26 -6.38 6.25
C THR A 232 8.42 -7.74 6.94
N THR A 233 8.15 -8.82 6.22
CA THR A 233 8.39 -10.20 6.68
C THR A 233 9.79 -10.70 6.33
N ASP A 234 10.38 -10.15 5.26
CA ASP A 234 11.63 -10.62 4.66
C ASP A 234 12.49 -9.49 4.09
N GLY A 235 12.23 -8.26 4.52
CA GLY A 235 12.91 -7.05 4.04
C GLY A 235 12.30 -6.43 2.77
N CYS A 236 11.30 -7.07 2.16
CA CYS A 236 10.65 -6.59 0.95
C CYS A 236 9.12 -6.69 1.02
N HIS A 237 8.60 -7.87 1.34
CA HIS A 237 7.15 -8.10 1.39
C HIS A 237 6.55 -7.63 2.72
N MET A 238 5.47 -6.89 2.64
CA MET A 238 4.85 -6.24 3.79
C MET A 238 4.31 -7.23 4.81
N ASN A 239 4.62 -6.99 6.10
CA ASN A 239 3.89 -7.59 7.22
C ASN A 239 2.56 -6.84 7.45
N LYS A 240 1.84 -7.18 8.52
CA LYS A 240 0.55 -6.53 8.83
C LYS A 240 0.69 -5.01 8.96
N LEU A 241 1.71 -4.53 9.67
CA LEU A 241 1.93 -3.10 9.87
C LEU A 241 2.31 -2.39 8.57
N GLY A 242 3.20 -2.99 7.77
CA GLY A 242 3.57 -2.47 6.46
C GLY A 242 2.38 -2.34 5.52
N ASN A 243 1.48 -3.33 5.48
CA ASN A 243 0.25 -3.23 4.70
C ASN A 243 -0.68 -2.11 5.18
N ILE A 244 -0.82 -1.90 6.50
CA ILE A 244 -1.59 -0.79 7.06
C ILE A 244 -0.96 0.55 6.67
N MET A 245 0.37 0.67 6.72
CA MET A 245 1.07 1.89 6.32
C MET A 245 0.88 2.22 4.84
N MET A 246 1.00 1.22 3.94
CA MET A 246 0.71 1.42 2.52
C MET A 246 -0.74 1.87 2.30
N ALA A 247 -1.70 1.19 2.91
CA ALA A 247 -3.10 1.57 2.78
C ALA A 247 -3.37 2.99 3.28
N LYS A 248 -2.81 3.37 4.44
CA LYS A 248 -2.92 4.73 4.99
C LYS A 248 -2.31 5.78 4.07
N GLY A 249 -1.11 5.53 3.52
CA GLY A 249 -0.46 6.44 2.57
C GLY A 249 -1.28 6.66 1.31
N ILE A 250 -1.86 5.60 0.75
CA ILE A 250 -2.75 5.69 -0.42
C ILE A 250 -4.00 6.48 -0.09
N LEU A 251 -4.70 6.14 0.99
CA LEU A 251 -5.94 6.80 1.41
C LEU A 251 -5.75 8.29 1.69
N LYS A 252 -4.60 8.69 2.23
CA LYS A 252 -4.26 10.10 2.49
C LYS A 252 -4.04 10.90 1.20
N SER A 253 -3.71 10.24 0.11
CA SER A 253 -3.42 10.85 -1.19
C SER A 253 -4.64 10.88 -2.13
N LEU A 254 -5.79 10.36 -1.68
CA LEU A 254 -7.08 10.39 -2.36
C LEU A 254 -7.93 11.55 -1.91
#